data_a2f984dc349a45b35fc71c224aa5a7ef
#
_entry.id   a2f984dc349a45b35fc71c224aa5a7ef
#
_cell.length_a   1.000
_cell.length_b   1.000
_cell.length_c   1.000
_cell.angle_alpha   90.00
_cell.angle_beta   90.00
_cell.angle_gamma   90.00
#
_symmetry.space_group_name_H-M   'P 1'
#
loop_
_entity.id
_entity.type
_entity.pdbx_description
1 polymer ?
#
loop_
_entity_poly.entity_id
_entity_poly.type
_entity_poly.pdbx_seq_one_letter_code
_entity_poly.pdbx_strand_id
1 'polypeptide(L)'
;MTYIETIRLENGRFHLLKLHQQRLTATVRELYACDIDVPDIRTALDSIGSIPKNGTYKCRILYDTTICEIEFQAYQTRTVKSLKVIESDSSLDYHLKSSDRSALSALASRKGSCDEIIIVRNGLITDTSYTNLVFHGKNGLYTPRQPLLKGVMRHYLLNKRTLQEIDLSPEDIAPANRLGITKASLINAMLPLESAPVIPISEIYFT
;
A
#
# COMPACT_ATOMS: atom_id res chain seq x y z
N MET A 1 -2.27 5.18 20.29
CA MET A 1 -2.42 5.33 18.82
C MET A 1 -2.68 3.95 18.28
N THR A 2 -3.59 3.79 17.34
CA THR A 2 -3.94 2.47 16.78
C THR A 2 -3.42 2.33 15.35
N TYR A 3 -3.21 1.08 14.95
CA TYR A 3 -2.70 0.69 13.62
C TYR A 3 -3.67 -0.24 12.96
N ILE A 4 -3.52 -0.43 11.64
CA ILE A 4 -4.44 -1.25 10.88
C ILE A 4 -3.73 -2.29 10.01
N GLU A 5 -4.26 -3.50 9.99
CA GLU A 5 -4.06 -4.43 8.92
C GLU A 5 -5.28 -4.46 8.00
N THR A 6 -5.03 -4.62 6.72
CA THR A 6 -6.09 -4.71 5.71
C THR A 6 -5.79 -5.93 4.86
N ILE A 7 -6.52 -7.00 5.10
CA ILE A 7 -6.28 -8.33 4.55
C ILE A 7 -7.36 -8.65 3.52
N ARG A 8 -6.96 -9.13 2.34
CA ARG A 8 -7.89 -9.63 1.34
C ARG A 8 -8.43 -10.99 1.79
N LEU A 9 -9.74 -11.06 1.95
CA LEU A 9 -10.48 -12.30 2.10
C LEU A 9 -11.24 -12.55 0.79
N GLU A 10 -10.95 -13.66 0.13
CA GLU A 10 -11.60 -14.03 -1.12
C GLU A 10 -12.09 -15.46 -1.06
N ASN A 11 -13.38 -15.63 -1.26
CA ASN A 11 -14.04 -16.93 -1.21
C ASN A 11 -13.67 -17.76 0.03
N GLY A 12 -13.68 -17.12 1.21
CA GLY A 12 -13.35 -17.71 2.50
C GLY A 12 -11.86 -17.91 2.78
N ARG A 13 -10.96 -17.43 1.89
CA ARG A 13 -9.51 -17.57 2.04
C ARG A 13 -8.84 -16.22 2.28
N PHE A 14 -8.10 -16.10 3.38
CA PHE A 14 -7.23 -14.95 3.65
C PHE A 14 -5.94 -15.02 2.85
N HIS A 15 -5.60 -13.94 2.19
CA HIS A 15 -4.38 -13.81 1.39
C HIS A 15 -3.25 -13.17 2.19
N LEU A 16 -2.02 -13.63 1.97
CA LEU A 16 -0.76 -13.09 2.52
C LEU A 16 -0.75 -12.94 4.06
N LEU A 17 -1.51 -13.77 4.79
CA LEU A 17 -1.71 -13.65 6.23
C LEU A 17 -0.39 -13.62 7.01
N LYS A 18 0.60 -14.44 6.60
CA LYS A 18 1.93 -14.46 7.23
C LYS A 18 2.65 -13.11 7.11
N LEU A 19 2.54 -12.42 5.97
CA LEU A 19 3.18 -11.12 5.77
C LEU A 19 2.47 -10.02 6.55
N HIS A 20 1.15 -10.11 6.69
CA HIS A 20 0.38 -9.22 7.57
C HIS A 20 0.80 -9.40 9.03
N GLN A 21 0.93 -10.64 9.51
CA GLN A 21 1.44 -10.92 10.85
C GLN A 21 2.85 -10.37 11.06
N GLN A 22 3.74 -10.54 10.09
CA GLN A 22 5.10 -10.00 10.16
C GLN A 22 5.11 -8.48 10.29
N ARG A 23 4.26 -7.76 9.54
CA ARG A 23 4.18 -6.30 9.65
C ARG A 23 3.59 -5.86 10.98
N LEU A 24 2.51 -6.49 11.44
CA LEU A 24 1.94 -6.24 12.76
C LEU A 24 3.01 -6.44 13.84
N THR A 25 3.72 -7.57 13.81
CA THR A 25 4.79 -7.87 14.76
C THR A 25 5.89 -6.79 14.74
N ALA A 26 6.32 -6.36 13.54
CA ALA A 26 7.32 -5.31 13.42
C ALA A 26 6.82 -3.98 14.01
N THR A 27 5.56 -3.60 13.73
CA THR A 27 4.94 -2.39 14.28
C THR A 27 4.90 -2.42 15.82
N VAL A 28 4.43 -3.52 16.41
CA VAL A 28 4.32 -3.64 17.87
C VAL A 28 5.71 -3.59 18.53
N ARG A 29 6.70 -4.27 17.95
CA ARG A 29 8.08 -4.29 18.49
C ARG A 29 8.80 -2.96 18.35
N GLU A 30 8.49 -2.18 17.33
CA GLU A 30 9.07 -0.85 17.13
C GLU A 30 8.54 0.16 18.15
N LEU A 31 7.26 0.04 18.52
CA LEU A 31 6.57 1.00 19.37
C LEU A 31 6.66 0.67 20.86
N TYR A 32 6.80 -0.59 21.19
CA TYR A 32 6.74 -1.09 22.55
C TYR A 32 7.96 -1.97 22.88
N ALA A 33 8.25 -2.12 24.16
CA ALA A 33 9.38 -2.94 24.60
C ALA A 33 9.25 -4.41 24.16
N CYS A 34 10.39 -5.11 24.05
CA CYS A 34 10.47 -6.49 23.53
C CYS A 34 9.66 -7.55 24.32
N ASP A 35 9.24 -7.23 25.53
CA ASP A 35 8.55 -8.17 26.44
C ASP A 35 7.01 -8.17 26.30
N ILE A 36 6.47 -7.49 25.27
CA ILE A 36 5.03 -7.48 25.03
C ILE A 36 4.64 -8.69 24.17
N ASP A 37 3.61 -9.40 24.58
CA ASP A 37 2.97 -10.42 23.78
C ASP A 37 2.36 -9.78 22.52
N VAL A 38 2.89 -10.16 21.36
CA VAL A 38 2.40 -9.66 20.08
C VAL A 38 1.10 -10.36 19.74
N PRO A 39 0.02 -9.64 19.45
CA PRO A 39 -1.25 -10.25 19.07
C PRO A 39 -1.12 -11.10 17.81
N ASP A 40 -1.72 -12.29 17.82
CA ASP A 40 -1.71 -13.22 16.70
C ASP A 40 -2.99 -13.06 15.87
N ILE A 41 -2.81 -12.69 14.60
CA ILE A 41 -3.92 -12.46 13.67
C ILE A 41 -4.70 -13.77 13.42
N ARG A 42 -4.00 -14.92 13.31
CA ARG A 42 -4.65 -16.21 13.04
C ARG A 42 -5.57 -16.58 14.19
N THR A 43 -5.07 -16.55 15.40
CA THR A 43 -5.85 -16.84 16.61
C THR A 43 -7.07 -15.93 16.73
N ALA A 44 -6.91 -14.63 16.46
CA ALA A 44 -8.01 -13.69 16.50
C ALA A 44 -9.06 -13.98 15.41
N LEU A 45 -8.64 -14.31 14.18
CA LEU A 45 -9.56 -14.67 13.10
C LEU A 45 -10.27 -16.01 13.35
N ASP A 46 -9.60 -16.99 13.94
CA ASP A 46 -10.16 -18.30 14.26
C ASP A 46 -11.20 -18.20 15.41
N SER A 47 -11.13 -17.15 16.24
CA SER A 47 -12.14 -16.88 17.30
C SER A 47 -13.45 -16.27 16.76
N ILE A 48 -13.47 -15.82 15.48
CA ILE A 48 -14.67 -15.27 14.87
C ILE A 48 -15.60 -16.42 14.44
N GLY A 49 -16.84 -16.41 14.92
CA GLY A 49 -17.79 -17.50 14.68
C GLY A 49 -18.17 -17.71 13.22
N SER A 50 -18.08 -16.68 12.36
CA SER A 50 -18.41 -16.79 10.94
C SER A 50 -17.65 -15.75 10.11
N ILE A 51 -17.07 -16.19 8.99
CA ILE A 51 -16.45 -15.32 7.99
C ILE A 51 -17.19 -15.41 6.65
N PRO A 52 -17.18 -14.34 5.83
CA PRO A 52 -17.74 -14.37 4.47
C PRO A 52 -17.09 -15.45 3.60
N LYS A 53 -17.91 -16.31 2.99
CA LYS A 53 -17.42 -17.46 2.19
C LYS A 53 -17.43 -17.23 0.69
N ASN A 54 -18.16 -16.23 0.19
CA ASN A 54 -18.30 -15.95 -1.25
C ASN A 54 -17.97 -14.49 -1.55
N GLY A 55 -17.24 -14.23 -2.63
CA GLY A 55 -16.83 -12.89 -3.06
C GLY A 55 -15.55 -12.39 -2.41
N THR A 56 -15.26 -11.11 -2.62
CA THR A 56 -14.06 -10.46 -2.09
C THR A 56 -14.44 -9.46 -1.00
N TYR A 57 -13.76 -9.58 0.15
CA TYR A 57 -13.94 -8.72 1.30
C TYR A 57 -12.62 -8.13 1.76
N LYS A 58 -12.71 -6.92 2.26
CA LYS A 58 -11.66 -6.27 3.02
C LYS A 58 -11.84 -6.64 4.50
N CYS A 59 -10.96 -7.49 5.02
CA CYS A 59 -10.83 -7.74 6.45
C CYS A 59 -9.92 -6.65 7.03
N ARG A 60 -10.51 -5.74 7.81
CA ARG A 60 -9.79 -4.67 8.50
C ARG A 60 -9.62 -5.07 9.95
N ILE A 61 -8.38 -5.06 10.41
CA ILE A 61 -8.00 -5.34 11.80
C ILE A 61 -7.43 -4.06 12.39
N LEU A 62 -8.05 -3.55 13.44
CA LEU A 62 -7.56 -2.43 14.25
C LEU A 62 -6.82 -3.00 15.45
N TYR A 63 -5.62 -2.51 15.71
CA TYR A 63 -4.78 -3.01 16.79
C TYR A 63 -3.87 -1.93 17.40
N ASP A 64 -3.42 -2.19 18.61
CA ASP A 64 -2.28 -1.57 19.28
C ASP A 64 -1.39 -2.67 19.87
N THR A 65 -1.34 -2.88 21.17
CA THR A 65 -0.74 -4.06 21.83
C THR A 65 -1.68 -5.27 21.82
N THR A 66 -2.96 -5.06 21.48
CA THR A 66 -3.98 -6.08 21.35
C THR A 66 -4.78 -5.84 20.07
N ILE A 67 -5.51 -6.85 19.60
CA ILE A 67 -6.48 -6.65 18.52
C ILE A 67 -7.74 -6.05 19.12
N CYS A 68 -8.06 -4.81 18.68
CA CYS A 68 -9.19 -4.03 19.19
C CYS A 68 -10.48 -4.33 18.44
N GLU A 69 -10.39 -4.55 17.13
CA GLU A 69 -11.56 -4.72 16.26
C GLU A 69 -11.21 -5.49 14.99
N ILE A 70 -12.15 -6.29 14.50
CA ILE A 70 -12.07 -6.96 13.19
C ILE A 70 -13.38 -6.75 12.45
N GLU A 71 -13.29 -6.15 11.26
CA GLU A 71 -14.43 -5.87 10.39
C GLU A 71 -14.27 -6.55 9.03
N PHE A 72 -15.41 -6.98 8.45
CA PHE A 72 -15.48 -7.46 7.07
C PHE A 72 -16.36 -6.53 6.24
N GLN A 73 -15.79 -5.95 5.20
CA GLN A 73 -16.50 -5.09 4.27
C GLN A 73 -16.40 -5.65 2.85
N ALA A 74 -17.52 -5.83 2.17
CA ALA A 74 -17.51 -6.19 0.75
C ALA A 74 -16.62 -5.21 -0.03
N TYR A 75 -15.75 -5.73 -0.89
CA TYR A 75 -14.75 -4.92 -1.57
C TYR A 75 -15.03 -4.84 -3.07
N GLN A 76 -15.02 -3.62 -3.56
CA GLN A 76 -15.00 -3.32 -4.99
C GLN A 76 -13.78 -2.46 -5.29
N THR A 77 -13.05 -2.81 -6.36
CA THR A 77 -11.90 -2.05 -6.80
C THR A 77 -12.33 -0.67 -7.28
N ARG A 78 -11.72 0.36 -6.70
CA ARG A 78 -11.90 1.73 -7.15
C ARG A 78 -11.26 1.92 -8.53
N THR A 79 -11.97 2.54 -9.44
CA THR A 79 -11.41 2.96 -10.73
C THR A 79 -10.49 4.17 -10.51
N VAL A 80 -9.26 4.07 -11.01
CA VAL A 80 -8.28 5.16 -11.05
C VAL A 80 -7.76 5.21 -12.47
N LYS A 81 -7.84 6.38 -13.10
CA LYS A 81 -7.44 6.60 -14.50
C LYS A 81 -6.33 7.64 -14.63
N SER A 82 -6.20 8.52 -13.64
CA SER A 82 -5.27 9.65 -13.68
C SER A 82 -4.61 9.87 -12.32
N LEU A 83 -3.34 10.33 -12.36
CA LEU A 83 -2.54 10.61 -11.18
C LEU A 83 -1.97 12.03 -11.25
N LYS A 84 -1.87 12.69 -10.11
CA LYS A 84 -1.16 13.96 -9.97
C LYS A 84 0.06 13.81 -9.09
N VAL A 85 1.21 14.24 -9.56
CA VAL A 85 2.44 14.27 -8.77
C VAL A 85 2.37 15.43 -7.77
N ILE A 86 2.57 15.14 -6.49
CA ILE A 86 2.48 16.12 -5.39
C ILE A 86 3.73 15.99 -4.51
N GLU A 87 4.46 17.09 -4.35
CA GLU A 87 5.53 17.16 -3.37
C GLU A 87 4.93 17.26 -1.96
N SER A 88 5.40 16.40 -1.06
CA SER A 88 5.05 16.41 0.35
C SER A 88 6.10 17.14 1.16
N ASP A 89 5.73 17.53 2.38
CA ASP A 89 6.70 17.94 3.37
C ASP A 89 7.66 16.80 3.70
N SER A 90 8.92 17.12 3.96
CA SER A 90 9.96 16.15 4.33
C SER A 90 9.67 15.41 5.65
N SER A 91 8.89 16.06 6.54
CA SER A 91 8.45 15.51 7.82
C SER A 91 7.31 14.51 7.71
N LEU A 92 6.72 14.33 6.51
CA LEU A 92 5.64 13.36 6.32
C LEU A 92 6.13 11.96 6.71
N ASP A 93 5.53 11.41 7.74
CA ASP A 93 5.81 10.05 8.20
C ASP A 93 4.54 9.20 8.18
N TYR A 94 4.62 8.08 7.49
CA TYR A 94 3.61 7.02 7.44
C TYR A 94 4.27 5.64 7.30
N HIS A 95 5.47 5.46 7.90
CA HIS A 95 6.22 4.20 7.79
C HIS A 95 5.52 3.05 8.52
N LEU A 96 4.74 3.36 9.56
CA LEU A 96 3.79 2.45 10.19
C LEU A 96 2.38 2.70 9.64
N LYS A 97 1.60 1.65 9.49
CA LYS A 97 0.24 1.73 8.96
C LYS A 97 -0.74 2.24 10.02
N SER A 98 -0.62 3.53 10.38
CA SER A 98 -1.50 4.20 11.33
C SER A 98 -2.96 4.20 10.87
N SER A 99 -3.88 4.14 11.84
CA SER A 99 -5.31 4.40 11.61
C SER A 99 -5.58 5.88 11.33
N ASP A 100 -4.75 6.78 11.87
CA ASP A 100 -4.77 8.19 11.51
C ASP A 100 -4.12 8.41 10.14
N ARG A 101 -4.92 8.91 9.22
CA ARG A 101 -4.55 9.19 7.84
C ARG A 101 -4.76 10.66 7.46
N SER A 102 -4.87 11.54 8.45
CA SER A 102 -5.16 12.96 8.24
C SER A 102 -4.15 13.62 7.28
N ALA A 103 -2.84 13.40 7.48
CA ALA A 103 -1.80 13.93 6.61
C ALA A 103 -1.89 13.40 5.16
N LEU A 104 -2.12 12.09 4.98
CA LEU A 104 -2.32 11.51 3.64
C LEU A 104 -3.60 12.03 2.97
N SER A 105 -4.67 12.22 3.74
CA SER A 105 -5.94 12.76 3.25
C SER A 105 -5.80 14.23 2.82
N ALA A 106 -5.05 15.01 3.58
CA ALA A 106 -4.73 16.40 3.23
C ALA A 106 -3.92 16.48 1.92
N LEU A 107 -2.94 15.60 1.72
CA LEU A 107 -2.21 15.52 0.44
C LEU A 107 -3.13 15.09 -0.70
N ALA A 108 -3.95 14.04 -0.50
CA ALA A 108 -4.87 13.53 -1.50
C ALA A 108 -5.92 14.57 -1.93
N SER A 109 -6.28 15.53 -1.06
CA SER A 109 -7.19 16.62 -1.42
C SER A 109 -6.62 17.56 -2.49
N ARG A 110 -5.28 17.60 -2.66
CA ARG A 110 -4.58 18.42 -3.66
C ARG A 110 -4.57 17.82 -5.07
N LYS A 111 -5.19 16.67 -5.28
CA LYS A 111 -5.23 15.95 -6.58
C LYS A 111 -5.89 16.75 -7.71
N GLY A 112 -6.73 17.74 -7.40
CA GLY A 112 -7.51 18.49 -8.39
C GLY A 112 -8.51 17.59 -9.11
N SER A 113 -8.50 17.60 -10.45
CA SER A 113 -9.36 16.76 -11.30
C SER A 113 -8.87 15.31 -11.46
N CYS A 114 -7.66 14.98 -10.98
CA CYS A 114 -7.15 13.61 -11.04
C CYS A 114 -7.84 12.70 -10.03
N ASP A 115 -7.78 11.39 -10.28
CA ASP A 115 -8.41 10.39 -9.40
C ASP A 115 -7.60 10.15 -8.12
N GLU A 116 -6.25 10.23 -8.23
CA GLU A 116 -5.33 9.93 -7.12
C GLU A 116 -4.02 10.74 -7.28
N ILE A 117 -3.14 10.66 -6.29
CA ILE A 117 -1.83 11.34 -6.28
C ILE A 117 -0.67 10.35 -6.30
N ILE A 118 0.46 10.79 -6.82
CA ILE A 118 1.80 10.23 -6.55
C ILE A 118 2.47 11.18 -5.56
N ILE A 119 2.91 10.66 -4.43
CA ILE A 119 3.59 11.42 -3.40
C ILE A 119 5.09 11.40 -3.68
N VAL A 120 5.67 12.59 -3.75
CA VAL A 120 7.13 12.80 -3.82
C VAL A 120 7.58 13.33 -2.46
N ARG A 121 8.68 12.81 -1.94
CA ARG A 121 9.31 13.27 -0.71
C ARG A 121 10.81 13.37 -0.92
N ASN A 122 11.38 14.52 -0.64
CA ASN A 122 12.81 14.82 -0.89
C ASN A 122 13.24 14.55 -2.34
N GLY A 123 12.40 14.94 -3.30
CA GLY A 123 12.65 14.74 -4.74
C GLY A 123 12.48 13.32 -5.25
N LEU A 124 12.11 12.35 -4.41
CA LEU A 124 11.92 10.95 -4.80
C LEU A 124 10.45 10.53 -4.69
N ILE A 125 9.99 9.77 -5.67
CA ILE A 125 8.68 9.14 -5.67
C ILE A 125 8.63 8.10 -4.55
N THR A 126 7.52 8.10 -3.82
CA THR A 126 7.26 7.16 -2.73
C THR A 126 6.06 6.26 -3.01
N ASP A 127 4.85 6.72 -2.72
CA ASP A 127 3.59 5.98 -2.79
C ASP A 127 2.48 6.84 -3.41
N THR A 128 1.27 6.27 -3.51
CA THR A 128 0.04 7.05 -3.59
C THR A 128 -0.52 7.28 -2.18
N SER A 129 -1.70 7.87 -2.06
CA SER A 129 -2.33 8.00 -0.74
C SER A 129 -2.69 6.65 -0.09
N TYR A 130 -2.79 5.54 -0.83
CA TYR A 130 -3.23 4.24 -0.30
C TYR A 130 -2.60 3.00 -0.96
N THR A 131 -1.74 3.16 -1.96
CA THR A 131 -1.07 2.05 -2.68
C THR A 131 0.42 2.29 -2.80
N ASN A 132 1.20 1.20 -2.90
CA ASN A 132 2.53 1.29 -3.48
C ASN A 132 2.44 1.36 -5.01
N LEU A 133 3.52 1.80 -5.64
CA LEU A 133 3.64 1.97 -7.08
C LEU A 133 4.53 0.90 -7.69
N VAL A 134 4.11 0.39 -8.85
CA VAL A 134 4.94 -0.46 -9.72
C VAL A 134 4.99 0.18 -11.10
N PHE A 135 6.17 0.57 -11.55
CA PHE A 135 6.40 1.16 -12.84
C PHE A 135 6.88 0.10 -13.84
N HIS A 136 6.25 0.08 -15.03
CA HIS A 136 6.57 -0.84 -16.09
C HIS A 136 7.57 -0.19 -17.05
N GLY A 137 8.83 -0.54 -16.91
CA GLY A 137 9.91 -0.05 -17.75
C GLY A 137 10.39 -1.08 -18.76
N LYS A 138 11.33 -0.64 -19.62
CA LYS A 138 11.88 -1.46 -20.72
C LYS A 138 12.53 -2.76 -20.23
N ASN A 139 13.20 -2.73 -19.08
CA ASN A 139 14.01 -3.85 -18.58
C ASN A 139 13.37 -4.54 -17.36
N GLY A 140 12.12 -4.27 -17.03
CA GLY A 140 11.43 -4.91 -15.90
C GLY A 140 10.46 -4.01 -15.17
N LEU A 141 10.07 -4.48 -14.01
CA LEU A 141 9.14 -3.79 -13.11
C LEU A 141 9.90 -3.14 -11.97
N TYR A 142 9.70 -1.86 -11.80
CA TYR A 142 10.37 -1.05 -10.79
C TYR A 142 9.39 -0.59 -9.71
N THR A 143 9.88 -0.49 -8.48
CA THR A 143 9.15 0.11 -7.36
C THR A 143 10.06 1.08 -6.61
N PRO A 144 9.54 2.18 -6.06
CA PRO A 144 10.34 3.10 -5.25
C PRO A 144 11.07 2.37 -4.13
N ARG A 145 12.38 2.64 -3.98
CA ARG A 145 13.22 2.06 -2.93
C ARG A 145 12.79 2.51 -1.54
N GLN A 146 12.32 3.74 -1.43
CA GLN A 146 11.93 4.38 -0.17
C GLN A 146 10.43 4.71 -0.17
N PRO A 147 9.53 3.69 -0.11
CA PRO A 147 8.11 3.97 0.02
C PRO A 147 7.80 4.63 1.36
N LEU A 148 6.69 5.36 1.46
CA LEU A 148 6.18 5.81 2.75
C LEU A 148 5.81 4.62 3.63
N LEU A 149 5.11 3.63 3.04
CA LEU A 149 4.73 2.40 3.73
C LEU A 149 5.31 1.18 3.01
N LYS A 150 6.01 0.31 3.74
CA LYS A 150 6.42 -1.01 3.23
C LYS A 150 5.22 -1.94 3.14
N GLY A 151 4.47 -1.85 2.02
CA GLY A 151 3.22 -2.60 1.81
C GLY A 151 3.43 -4.11 1.68
N VAL A 152 2.45 -4.88 2.15
CA VAL A 152 2.51 -6.37 2.15
C VAL A 152 2.57 -6.94 0.73
N MET A 153 1.81 -6.40 -0.24
CA MET A 153 1.88 -6.84 -1.63
C MET A 153 3.24 -6.51 -2.26
N ARG A 154 3.76 -5.31 -2.02
CA ARG A 154 5.12 -4.92 -2.45
C ARG A 154 6.17 -5.90 -1.90
N HIS A 155 6.11 -6.20 -0.60
CA HIS A 155 7.02 -7.16 0.05
C HIS A 155 6.91 -8.56 -0.59
N TYR A 156 5.69 -9.04 -0.85
CA TYR A 156 5.47 -10.31 -1.54
C TYR A 156 6.13 -10.36 -2.92
N LEU A 157 5.94 -9.32 -3.73
CA LEU A 157 6.48 -9.26 -5.09
C LEU A 157 8.02 -9.14 -5.11
N LEU A 158 8.60 -8.43 -4.14
CA LEU A 158 10.05 -8.36 -3.95
C LEU A 158 10.63 -9.74 -3.58
N ASN A 159 10.01 -10.47 -2.66
CA ASN A 159 10.42 -11.81 -2.29
C ASN A 159 10.33 -12.79 -3.47
N LYS A 160 9.39 -12.56 -4.39
CA LYS A 160 9.27 -13.31 -5.66
C LYS A 160 10.24 -12.85 -6.73
N ARG A 161 11.07 -11.83 -6.47
CA ARG A 161 11.98 -11.19 -7.44
C ARG A 161 11.23 -10.66 -8.69
N THR A 162 9.97 -10.32 -8.54
CA THR A 162 9.15 -9.72 -9.60
C THR A 162 9.45 -8.24 -9.77
N LEU A 163 9.84 -7.55 -8.69
CA LEU A 163 10.13 -6.12 -8.65
C LEU A 163 11.60 -5.86 -8.38
N GLN A 164 12.08 -4.73 -8.92
CA GLN A 164 13.38 -4.14 -8.61
C GLN A 164 13.16 -2.81 -7.87
N GLU A 165 13.84 -2.64 -6.73
CA GLU A 165 13.81 -1.39 -5.98
C GLU A 165 14.82 -0.41 -6.56
N ILE A 166 14.35 0.75 -7.00
CA ILE A 166 15.20 1.83 -7.50
C ILE A 166 14.75 3.18 -6.92
N ASP A 167 15.67 4.13 -6.86
CA ASP A 167 15.33 5.51 -6.57
C ASP A 167 14.77 6.14 -7.85
N LEU A 168 13.55 6.67 -7.75
CA LEU A 168 12.79 7.24 -8.85
C LEU A 168 12.45 8.69 -8.53
N SER A 169 12.85 9.59 -9.41
CA SER A 169 12.40 10.98 -9.40
C SER A 169 11.21 11.19 -10.33
N PRO A 170 10.51 12.33 -10.27
CA PRO A 170 9.46 12.67 -11.22
C PRO A 170 9.93 12.62 -12.69
N GLU A 171 11.18 12.97 -12.99
CA GLU A 171 11.76 12.93 -14.32
C GLU A 171 11.86 11.49 -14.86
N ASP A 172 12.08 10.52 -14.00
CA ASP A 172 12.16 9.10 -14.38
C ASP A 172 10.83 8.51 -14.84
N ILE A 173 9.71 9.21 -14.61
CA ILE A 173 8.38 8.82 -15.08
C ILE A 173 7.76 9.84 -16.06
N ALA A 174 8.51 10.86 -16.44
CA ALA A 174 8.09 11.81 -17.47
C ALA A 174 8.12 11.16 -18.88
N PRO A 175 7.42 11.72 -19.87
CA PRO A 175 7.54 11.27 -21.25
C PRO A 175 9.00 11.23 -21.72
N ALA A 176 9.35 10.20 -22.51
CA ALA A 176 10.71 9.96 -23.00
C ALA A 176 11.78 9.73 -21.91
N ASN A 177 11.37 9.23 -20.75
CA ASN A 177 12.28 8.92 -19.65
C ASN A 177 13.31 7.82 -20.02
N ARG A 178 14.48 7.85 -19.38
CA ARG A 178 15.61 6.94 -19.64
C ARG A 178 15.31 5.46 -19.35
N LEU A 179 14.36 5.17 -18.45
CA LEU A 179 14.02 3.81 -18.05
C LEU A 179 12.99 3.16 -18.98
N GLY A 180 12.44 3.92 -19.96
CA GLY A 180 11.40 3.45 -20.85
C GLY A 180 10.13 3.06 -20.10
N ILE A 181 9.84 3.75 -19.00
CA ILE A 181 8.60 3.56 -18.23
C ILE A 181 7.43 4.07 -19.06
N THR A 182 6.41 3.24 -19.22
CA THR A 182 5.21 3.55 -20.04
C THR A 182 3.94 3.62 -19.22
N LYS A 183 3.90 2.98 -18.06
CA LYS A 183 2.70 2.90 -17.19
C LYS A 183 3.07 2.59 -15.75
N ALA A 184 2.15 2.90 -14.85
CA ALA A 184 2.22 2.57 -13.42
C ALA A 184 1.05 1.67 -13.01
N SER A 185 1.30 0.66 -12.17
CA SER A 185 0.28 -0.14 -11.48
C SER A 185 0.19 0.25 -10.02
N LEU A 186 -1.03 0.31 -9.49
CA LEU A 186 -1.34 0.68 -8.11
C LEU A 186 -1.61 -0.58 -7.28
N ILE A 187 -0.65 -1.00 -6.46
CA ILE A 187 -0.71 -2.26 -5.72
C ILE A 187 -0.90 -2.06 -4.21
N ASN A 188 -1.68 -2.93 -3.60
CA ASN A 188 -1.73 -3.15 -2.15
C ASN A 188 -2.29 -4.55 -1.86
N ALA A 189 -2.53 -4.91 -0.61
CA ALA A 189 -3.03 -6.24 -0.24
C ALA A 189 -4.39 -6.60 -0.89
N MET A 190 -5.22 -5.59 -1.21
CA MET A 190 -6.51 -5.77 -1.89
C MET A 190 -6.38 -5.75 -3.42
N LEU A 191 -5.26 -5.24 -3.94
CA LEU A 191 -4.98 -5.01 -5.36
C LEU A 191 -3.69 -5.75 -5.74
N PRO A 192 -3.74 -7.06 -5.99
CA PRO A 192 -2.59 -7.79 -6.51
C PRO A 192 -2.22 -7.29 -7.91
N LEU A 193 -0.95 -7.45 -8.30
CA LEU A 193 -0.41 -6.85 -9.52
C LEU A 193 -1.21 -7.21 -10.78
N GLU A 194 -1.73 -8.42 -10.85
CA GLU A 194 -2.47 -8.97 -11.99
C GLU A 194 -3.82 -8.26 -12.23
N SER A 195 -4.41 -7.70 -11.17
CA SER A 195 -5.71 -7.01 -11.22
C SER A 195 -5.63 -5.56 -10.71
N ALA A 196 -4.43 -5.04 -10.51
CA ALA A 196 -4.21 -3.67 -10.09
C ALA A 196 -4.63 -2.66 -11.16
N PRO A 197 -5.17 -1.50 -10.80
CA PRO A 197 -5.34 -0.40 -11.76
C PRO A 197 -4.01 -0.05 -12.42
N VAL A 198 -4.04 0.12 -13.75
CA VAL A 198 -2.88 0.44 -14.58
C VAL A 198 -3.11 1.79 -15.24
N ILE A 199 -2.20 2.73 -14.99
CA ILE A 199 -2.27 4.11 -15.46
C ILE A 199 -1.12 4.36 -16.45
N PRO A 200 -1.40 4.75 -17.71
CA PRO A 200 -0.35 5.21 -18.63
C PRO A 200 0.38 6.43 -18.09
N ILE A 201 1.66 6.61 -18.41
CA ILE A 201 2.39 7.82 -17.97
C ILE A 201 1.82 9.11 -18.56
N SER A 202 1.14 9.04 -19.72
CA SER A 202 0.40 10.17 -20.30
C SER A 202 -0.73 10.70 -19.43
N GLU A 203 -1.21 9.88 -18.48
CA GLU A 203 -2.25 10.22 -17.50
C GLU A 203 -1.66 10.54 -16.11
N ILE A 204 -0.35 10.81 -16.05
CA ILE A 204 0.36 11.30 -14.87
C ILE A 204 0.69 12.77 -15.08
N TYR A 205 0.11 13.63 -14.26
CA TYR A 205 0.21 15.09 -14.38
C TYR A 205 1.17 15.63 -13.32
N PHE A 206 2.08 16.46 -13.76
CA PHE A 206 3.05 17.14 -12.91
C PHE A 206 2.52 18.50 -12.47
N THR A 207 2.91 18.96 -11.29
CA THR A 207 2.57 20.31 -10.76
C THR A 207 3.45 21.36 -11.39
#